data_0385237113cf8cdb60f47937a0369fb2
#
_entry.id   0385237113cf8cdb60f47937a0369fb2
#
_cell.length_a   1.000
_cell.length_b   1.000
_cell.length_c   1.000
_cell.angle_alpha   90.00
_cell.angle_beta   90.00
_cell.angle_gamma   90.00
#
_symmetry.space_group_name_H-M   'P 1'
#
loop_
_entity.id
_entity.type
_entity.pdbx_description
1 polymer ?
#
loop_
_entity_poly.entity_id
_entity_poly.type
_entity_poly.pdbx_seq_one_letter_code
_entity_poly.pdbx_strand_id
1 'polypeptide(L)'
;MADADSEKLEGITLNVYLYAAKKGKPVGPRDVMKGVELSSPSVAYRHLQKLEDLGYLAKNDYGEYTVKKKATMKGQIWIGHNLLPKMYLYASVFLAILVVELSVLAIHFEVETYEFKVFFLLLTLITGAAFAVFLIEGVLQKRRKMSSSISE
;
A
#
# COMPACT_ATOMS: atom_id res chain seq x y z
N MET A 1 6.23 2.93 -21.31
CA MET A 1 5.93 1.51 -21.55
C MET A 1 5.62 0.72 -20.26
N ALA A 2 5.43 1.37 -19.12
CA ALA A 2 5.18 0.72 -17.81
C ALA A 2 3.68 0.67 -17.41
N ASP A 3 2.78 1.35 -18.12
CA ASP A 3 1.37 1.46 -17.74
C ASP A 3 0.44 0.36 -18.29
N ALA A 4 0.87 -0.39 -19.29
CA ALA A 4 0.04 -1.44 -19.90
C ALA A 4 0.02 -2.76 -19.09
N ASP A 5 1.00 -2.97 -18.22
CA ASP A 5 1.15 -4.22 -17.45
C ASP A 5 0.32 -4.25 -16.15
N SER A 6 0.02 -3.07 -15.57
CA SER A 6 -0.74 -2.99 -14.31
C SER A 6 -2.25 -3.23 -14.49
N GLU A 7 -2.75 -3.08 -15.70
CA GLU A 7 -4.17 -3.26 -16.06
C GLU A 7 -4.58 -4.74 -16.19
N LYS A 8 -3.61 -5.67 -16.19
CA LYS A 8 -3.84 -7.11 -16.36
C LYS A 8 -4.00 -7.90 -15.06
N LEU A 9 -3.74 -7.28 -13.90
CA LEU A 9 -3.84 -7.96 -12.60
C LEU A 9 -5.08 -7.49 -11.84
N GLU A 10 -6.18 -8.21 -12.00
CA GLU A 10 -7.45 -7.92 -11.34
C GLU A 10 -7.98 -9.15 -10.59
N GLY A 11 -8.92 -8.93 -9.67
CA GLY A 11 -9.65 -9.97 -8.95
C GLY A 11 -8.74 -10.97 -8.24
N ILE A 12 -9.07 -12.25 -8.37
CA ILE A 12 -8.38 -13.37 -7.71
C ILE A 12 -6.89 -13.44 -8.09
N THR A 13 -6.54 -13.18 -9.36
CA THR A 13 -5.13 -13.22 -9.82
C THR A 13 -4.29 -12.18 -9.08
N LEU A 14 -4.84 -11.00 -8.83
CA LEU A 14 -4.20 -9.97 -8.03
C LEU A 14 -4.01 -10.43 -6.58
N ASN A 15 -5.03 -11.03 -5.95
CA ASN A 15 -4.94 -11.51 -4.58
C ASN A 15 -3.88 -12.61 -4.43
N VAL A 16 -3.78 -13.52 -5.40
CA VAL A 16 -2.73 -14.54 -5.45
C VAL A 16 -1.33 -13.91 -5.54
N TYR A 17 -1.17 -12.91 -6.41
CA TYR A 17 0.10 -12.19 -6.53
C TYR A 17 0.47 -11.46 -5.23
N LEU A 18 -0.49 -10.75 -4.62
CA LEU A 18 -0.27 -10.03 -3.36
C LEU A 18 0.11 -10.97 -2.21
N TYR A 19 -0.53 -12.14 -2.13
CA TYR A 19 -0.18 -13.17 -1.17
C TYR A 19 1.27 -13.65 -1.35
N ALA A 20 1.67 -14.01 -2.58
CA ALA A 20 3.03 -14.44 -2.88
C ALA A 20 4.07 -13.33 -2.55
N ALA A 21 3.76 -12.08 -2.90
CA ALA A 21 4.63 -10.95 -2.63
C ALA A 21 4.77 -10.64 -1.13
N LYS A 22 3.66 -10.75 -0.38
CA LYS A 22 3.66 -10.54 1.08
C LYS A 22 4.43 -11.63 1.81
N LYS A 23 4.31 -12.88 1.37
CA LYS A 23 4.99 -14.02 1.99
C LYS A 23 6.51 -13.94 1.85
N GLY A 24 7.01 -13.36 0.74
CA GLY A 24 8.44 -13.14 0.49
C GLY A 24 9.29 -14.41 0.40
N LYS A 25 8.64 -15.59 0.34
CA LYS A 25 9.25 -16.93 0.22
C LYS A 25 8.58 -17.66 -0.94
N PRO A 26 9.18 -18.73 -1.49
CA PRO A 26 8.53 -19.57 -2.49
C PRO A 26 7.16 -20.06 -2.00
N VAL A 27 6.17 -20.06 -2.89
CA VAL A 27 4.79 -20.47 -2.59
C VAL A 27 4.33 -21.56 -3.55
N GLY A 28 3.72 -22.61 -2.98
CA GLY A 28 3.07 -23.67 -3.76
C GLY A 28 1.56 -23.43 -3.92
N PRO A 29 0.88 -24.16 -4.84
CA PRO A 29 -0.56 -24.03 -5.05
C PRO A 29 -1.40 -24.30 -3.81
N ARG A 30 -0.99 -25.23 -2.93
CA ARG A 30 -1.68 -25.52 -1.67
C ARG A 30 -1.58 -24.37 -0.65
N ASP A 31 -0.42 -23.69 -0.62
CA ASP A 31 -0.21 -22.55 0.25
C ASP A 31 -1.07 -21.36 -0.18
N VAL A 32 -1.09 -21.11 -1.50
CA VAL A 32 -1.90 -20.04 -2.10
C VAL A 32 -3.38 -20.31 -1.89
N MET A 33 -3.84 -21.54 -2.12
CA MET A 33 -5.23 -21.93 -1.85
C MET A 33 -5.66 -21.59 -0.42
N LYS A 34 -4.85 -21.95 0.59
CA LYS A 34 -5.14 -21.65 1.99
C LYS A 34 -5.04 -20.16 2.32
N GLY A 35 -4.06 -19.46 1.74
CA GLY A 35 -3.78 -18.06 2.07
C GLY A 35 -4.70 -17.05 1.39
N VAL A 36 -5.34 -17.44 0.29
CA VAL A 36 -6.28 -16.61 -0.49
C VAL A 36 -7.71 -17.17 -0.42
N GLU A 37 -7.93 -18.26 0.35
CA GLU A 37 -9.23 -18.91 0.54
C GLU A 37 -9.87 -19.39 -0.77
N LEU A 38 -9.05 -20.01 -1.65
CA LEU A 38 -9.53 -20.53 -2.93
C LEU A 38 -10.17 -21.91 -2.75
N SER A 39 -11.10 -22.26 -3.64
CA SER A 39 -11.88 -23.50 -3.59
C SER A 39 -11.04 -24.77 -3.81
N SER A 40 -9.92 -24.68 -4.54
CA SER A 40 -9.06 -25.83 -4.80
C SER A 40 -7.62 -25.44 -5.15
N PRO A 41 -6.64 -26.38 -4.96
CA PRO A 41 -5.26 -26.16 -5.39
C PRO A 41 -5.13 -25.97 -6.91
N SER A 42 -6.03 -26.54 -7.70
CA SER A 42 -6.05 -26.42 -9.16
C SER A 42 -6.39 -25.00 -9.60
N VAL A 43 -7.30 -24.34 -8.91
CA VAL A 43 -7.62 -22.91 -9.13
C VAL A 43 -6.42 -22.05 -8.80
N ALA A 44 -5.78 -22.29 -7.66
CA ALA A 44 -4.56 -21.58 -7.28
C ALA A 44 -3.44 -21.76 -8.33
N TYR A 45 -3.24 -22.99 -8.82
CA TYR A 45 -2.25 -23.30 -9.86
C TYR A 45 -2.48 -22.51 -11.15
N ARG A 46 -3.74 -22.42 -11.62
CA ARG A 46 -4.09 -21.64 -12.83
C ARG A 46 -3.73 -20.16 -12.70
N HIS A 47 -3.98 -19.56 -11.52
CA HIS A 47 -3.63 -18.16 -11.26
C HIS A 47 -2.11 -17.97 -11.14
N LEU A 48 -1.38 -18.93 -10.52
CA LEU A 48 0.08 -18.91 -10.43
C LEU A 48 0.71 -19.02 -11.81
N GLN A 49 0.22 -19.92 -12.66
CA GLN A 49 0.67 -20.08 -14.04
C GLN A 49 0.42 -18.81 -14.86
N LYS A 50 -0.78 -18.22 -14.77
CA LYS A 50 -1.08 -16.94 -15.41
C LYS A 50 -0.10 -15.83 -14.99
N LEU A 51 0.28 -15.78 -13.71
CA LEU A 51 1.25 -14.81 -13.22
C LEU A 51 2.68 -15.10 -13.68
N GLU A 52 3.04 -16.37 -13.90
CA GLU A 52 4.30 -16.78 -14.52
C GLU A 52 4.34 -16.36 -15.99
N ASP A 53 3.29 -16.64 -16.78
CA ASP A 53 3.15 -16.25 -18.19
C ASP A 53 3.24 -14.72 -18.37
N LEU A 54 2.71 -13.95 -17.41
CA LEU A 54 2.81 -12.50 -17.37
C LEU A 54 4.19 -11.99 -16.86
N GLY A 55 5.08 -12.89 -16.46
CA GLY A 55 6.44 -12.56 -15.99
C GLY A 55 6.54 -11.96 -14.58
N TYR A 56 5.47 -12.02 -13.79
CA TYR A 56 5.47 -11.55 -12.40
C TYR A 56 6.05 -12.57 -11.42
N LEU A 57 5.83 -13.86 -11.70
CA LEU A 57 6.38 -14.95 -10.91
C LEU A 57 7.37 -15.77 -11.77
N ALA A 58 8.26 -16.47 -11.09
CA ALA A 58 9.10 -17.50 -11.70
C ALA A 58 8.94 -18.79 -10.91
N LYS A 59 8.81 -19.91 -11.63
CA LYS A 59 8.76 -21.24 -11.03
C LYS A 59 10.17 -21.76 -10.79
N ASN A 60 10.40 -22.32 -9.60
CA ASN A 60 11.66 -23.00 -9.28
C ASN A 60 11.61 -24.51 -9.65
N ASP A 61 12.74 -25.20 -9.50
CA ASP A 61 12.88 -26.63 -9.80
C ASP A 61 12.00 -27.52 -8.91
N TYR A 62 11.54 -27.01 -7.76
CA TYR A 62 10.66 -27.71 -6.82
C TYR A 62 9.17 -27.49 -7.12
N GLY A 63 8.84 -26.77 -8.20
CA GLY A 63 7.47 -26.47 -8.59
C GLY A 63 6.80 -25.36 -7.78
N GLU A 64 7.57 -24.59 -6.99
CA GLU A 64 7.11 -23.44 -6.23
C GLU A 64 7.36 -22.14 -7.01
N TYR A 65 6.59 -21.10 -6.68
CA TYR A 65 6.62 -19.81 -7.37
C TYR A 65 7.23 -18.72 -6.47
N THR A 66 8.15 -17.96 -7.05
CA THR A 66 8.81 -16.79 -6.42
C THR A 66 8.49 -15.53 -7.18
N VAL A 67 8.42 -14.38 -6.49
CA VAL A 67 8.19 -13.08 -7.15
C VAL A 67 9.44 -12.66 -7.90
N LYS A 68 9.31 -12.55 -9.24
CA LYS A 68 10.37 -12.09 -10.14
C LYS A 68 10.32 -10.57 -10.35
N LYS A 69 9.12 -10.01 -10.53
CA LYS A 69 8.88 -8.59 -10.82
C LYS A 69 7.82 -8.04 -9.87
N LYS A 70 8.10 -6.90 -9.24
CA LYS A 70 7.10 -6.19 -8.44
C LYS A 70 6.14 -5.46 -9.37
N ALA A 71 4.85 -5.80 -9.30
CA ALA A 71 3.82 -5.12 -10.07
C ALA A 71 3.65 -3.69 -9.56
N THR A 72 3.69 -2.71 -10.47
CA THR A 72 3.39 -1.31 -10.15
C THR A 72 1.89 -1.11 -10.20
N MET A 73 1.29 -0.70 -9.09
CA MET A 73 -0.14 -0.44 -9.00
C MET A 73 -0.43 1.05 -8.90
N LYS A 74 -1.43 1.54 -9.64
CA LYS A 74 -1.87 2.95 -9.57
C LYS A 74 -2.20 3.33 -8.13
N GLY A 75 -1.58 4.40 -7.63
CA GLY A 75 -1.86 4.94 -6.29
C GLY A 75 -1.25 4.15 -5.12
N GLN A 76 -0.41 3.16 -5.36
CA GLN A 76 0.24 2.36 -4.32
C GLN A 76 1.75 2.28 -4.51
N ILE A 77 2.45 2.08 -3.39
CA ILE A 77 3.90 1.86 -3.37
C ILE A 77 4.22 0.62 -2.55
N TRP A 78 5.29 -0.06 -2.93
CA TRP A 78 5.84 -1.18 -2.18
C TRP A 78 6.77 -0.65 -1.08
N ILE A 79 6.42 -0.92 0.18
CA ILE A 79 7.31 -0.71 1.32
C ILE A 79 7.67 -2.10 1.87
N GLY A 80 8.86 -2.58 1.53
CA GLY A 80 9.27 -3.97 1.79
C GLY A 80 8.40 -4.97 1.03
N HIS A 81 7.64 -5.77 1.77
CA HIS A 81 6.73 -6.80 1.26
C HIS A 81 5.24 -6.37 1.30
N ASN A 82 4.95 -5.17 1.78
CA ASN A 82 3.58 -4.66 1.90
C ASN A 82 3.29 -3.58 0.85
N LEU A 83 2.07 -3.63 0.31
CA LEU A 83 1.55 -2.64 -0.61
C LEU A 83 0.75 -1.60 0.18
N LEU A 84 1.20 -0.35 0.17
CA LEU A 84 0.55 0.74 0.89
C LEU A 84 0.07 1.83 -0.07
N PRO A 85 -1.11 2.42 0.18
CA PRO A 85 -1.55 3.61 -0.54
C PRO A 85 -0.55 4.76 -0.37
N LYS A 86 -0.23 5.47 -1.44
CA LYS A 86 0.68 6.64 -1.42
C LYS A 86 0.23 7.71 -0.42
N MET A 87 -1.08 7.79 -0.15
CA MET A 87 -1.66 8.76 0.79
C MET A 87 -1.12 8.63 2.21
N TYR A 88 -0.80 7.40 2.67
CA TYR A 88 -0.17 7.21 3.98
C TYR A 88 1.26 7.77 4.03
N LEU A 89 2.00 7.73 2.91
CA LEU A 89 3.32 8.35 2.84
C LEU A 89 3.20 9.87 2.99
N TYR A 90 2.26 10.49 2.27
CA TYR A 90 2.02 11.93 2.41
C TYR A 90 1.56 12.30 3.82
N ALA A 91 0.64 11.55 4.39
CA ALA A 91 0.21 11.74 5.77
C ALA A 91 1.38 11.65 6.76
N SER A 92 2.31 10.71 6.60
CA SER A 92 3.47 10.59 7.49
C SER A 92 4.43 11.78 7.39
N VAL A 93 4.62 12.35 6.19
CA VAL A 93 5.43 13.57 6.00
C VAL A 93 4.77 14.76 6.69
N PHE A 94 3.47 14.98 6.48
CA PHE A 94 2.75 16.07 7.13
C PHE A 94 2.70 15.91 8.65
N LEU A 95 2.60 14.68 9.16
CA LEU A 95 2.69 14.40 10.59
C LEU A 95 4.06 14.80 11.15
N ALA A 96 5.14 14.46 10.46
CA ALA A 96 6.50 14.85 10.90
C ALA A 96 6.67 16.37 10.94
N ILE A 97 6.17 17.09 9.93
CA ILE A 97 6.19 18.56 9.89
C ILE A 97 5.39 19.12 11.08
N LEU A 98 4.19 18.60 11.31
CA LEU A 98 3.30 19.05 12.40
C LEU A 98 3.95 18.86 13.79
N VAL A 99 4.66 17.75 14.01
CA VAL A 99 5.41 17.52 15.25
C VAL A 99 6.50 18.57 15.43
N VAL A 100 7.24 18.92 14.37
CA VAL A 100 8.27 19.98 14.43
C VAL A 100 7.63 21.34 14.71
N GLU A 101 6.55 21.70 14.02
CA GLU A 101 5.82 22.95 14.23
C GLU A 101 5.34 23.09 15.69
N LEU A 102 4.68 22.05 16.22
CA LEU A 102 4.21 22.05 17.61
C LEU A 102 5.37 22.17 18.62
N SER A 103 6.50 21.51 18.34
CA SER A 103 7.69 21.61 19.20
C SER A 103 8.27 23.03 19.21
N VAL A 104 8.38 23.67 18.04
CA VAL A 104 8.86 25.06 17.92
C VAL A 104 7.89 26.01 18.62
N LEU A 105 6.58 25.85 18.40
CA LEU A 105 5.56 26.68 19.07
C LEU A 105 5.63 26.54 20.60
N ALA A 106 5.78 25.32 21.12
CA ALA A 106 5.86 25.07 22.55
C ALA A 106 7.10 25.73 23.22
N ILE A 107 8.27 25.64 22.56
CA ILE A 107 9.52 26.19 23.07
C ILE A 107 9.50 27.74 23.07
N HIS A 108 8.94 28.35 22.03
CA HIS A 108 9.00 29.79 21.81
C HIS A 108 7.74 30.54 22.27
N PHE A 109 6.72 29.82 22.79
CA PHE A 109 5.42 30.41 23.10
C PHE A 109 5.47 31.59 24.09
N GLU A 110 6.36 31.56 25.08
CA GLU A 110 6.47 32.60 26.09
C GLU A 110 7.34 33.78 25.66
N VAL A 111 8.26 33.57 24.71
CA VAL A 111 9.30 34.55 24.36
C VAL A 111 8.91 35.41 23.16
N GLU A 112 8.08 34.87 22.25
CA GLU A 112 7.79 35.49 20.95
C GLU A 112 6.60 36.44 20.95
N THR A 113 6.59 37.34 19.95
CA THR A 113 5.57 38.36 19.74
C THR A 113 4.20 37.75 19.39
N TYR A 114 3.14 38.56 19.58
CA TYR A 114 1.77 38.15 19.20
C TYR A 114 1.63 37.76 17.73
N GLU A 115 2.28 38.53 16.83
CA GLU A 115 2.25 38.27 15.38
C GLU A 115 2.86 36.89 15.00
N PHE A 116 3.97 36.54 15.64
CA PHE A 116 4.59 35.23 15.46
C PHE A 116 3.64 34.10 15.89
N LYS A 117 2.97 34.24 17.04
CA LYS A 117 2.02 33.23 17.54
C LYS A 117 0.85 33.02 16.58
N VAL A 118 0.27 34.12 16.08
CA VAL A 118 -0.85 34.05 15.12
C VAL A 118 -0.41 33.39 13.81
N PHE A 119 0.73 33.79 13.26
CA PHE A 119 1.27 33.19 12.04
C PHE A 119 1.53 31.68 12.20
N PHE A 120 2.17 31.30 13.30
CA PHE A 120 2.51 29.90 13.57
C PHE A 120 1.26 29.04 13.82
N LEU A 121 0.25 29.58 14.51
CA LEU A 121 -1.03 28.91 14.68
C LEU A 121 -1.75 28.67 13.36
N LEU A 122 -1.76 29.65 12.46
CA LEU A 122 -2.33 29.50 11.13
C LEU A 122 -1.59 28.43 10.33
N LEU A 123 -0.26 28.43 10.37
CA LEU A 123 0.57 27.43 9.68
C LEU A 123 0.26 26.03 10.21
N THR A 124 0.25 25.84 11.52
CA THR A 124 -0.08 24.55 12.17
C THR A 124 -1.50 24.08 11.82
N LEU A 125 -2.46 24.99 11.70
CA LEU A 125 -3.84 24.65 11.31
C LEU A 125 -3.89 24.16 9.86
N ILE A 126 -3.17 24.79 8.94
CA ILE A 126 -3.09 24.38 7.53
C ILE A 126 -2.43 23.01 7.42
N THR A 127 -1.30 22.81 8.11
CA THR A 127 -0.57 21.53 8.11
C THR A 127 -1.42 20.41 8.71
N GLY A 128 -2.13 20.70 9.82
CA GLY A 128 -3.05 19.77 10.46
C GLY A 128 -4.23 19.39 9.55
N ALA A 129 -4.82 20.36 8.85
CA ALA A 129 -5.88 20.09 7.88
C ALA A 129 -5.39 19.23 6.71
N ALA A 130 -4.21 19.52 6.16
CA ALA A 130 -3.61 18.71 5.10
C ALA A 130 -3.36 17.26 5.57
N PHE A 131 -2.80 17.08 6.77
CA PHE A 131 -2.61 15.77 7.38
C PHE A 131 -3.93 15.00 7.48
N ALA A 132 -5.00 15.63 8.00
CA ALA A 132 -6.30 15.01 8.15
C ALA A 132 -6.90 14.56 6.80
N VAL A 133 -6.80 15.40 5.76
CA VAL A 133 -7.27 15.06 4.41
C VAL A 133 -6.55 13.83 3.87
N PHE A 134 -5.22 13.78 3.91
CA PHE A 134 -4.46 12.64 3.41
C PHE A 134 -4.71 11.36 4.22
N LEU A 135 -4.91 11.48 5.53
CA LEU A 135 -5.21 10.34 6.38
C LEU A 135 -6.60 9.77 6.08
N ILE A 136 -7.62 10.63 5.96
CA ILE A 136 -8.99 10.22 5.61
C ILE A 136 -9.00 9.55 4.23
N GLU A 137 -8.38 10.18 3.23
CA GLU A 137 -8.28 9.62 1.88
C GLU A 137 -7.61 8.24 1.89
N GLY A 138 -6.50 8.09 2.63
CA GLY A 138 -5.79 6.81 2.79
C GLY A 138 -6.68 5.73 3.41
N VAL A 139 -7.46 6.06 4.43
CA VAL A 139 -8.40 5.13 5.08
C VAL A 139 -9.54 4.76 4.13
N LEU A 140 -10.11 5.73 3.42
CA LEU A 140 -11.20 5.49 2.47
C LEU A 140 -10.75 4.59 1.31
N GLN A 141 -9.55 4.82 0.76
CA GLN A 141 -8.99 3.96 -0.29
C GLN A 141 -8.79 2.52 0.20
N LYS A 142 -8.35 2.34 1.45
CA LYS A 142 -8.22 1.00 2.04
C LYS A 142 -9.58 0.32 2.21
N ARG A 143 -10.61 1.05 2.68
CA ARG A 143 -11.97 0.51 2.87
C ARG A 143 -12.63 0.11 1.55
N ARG A 144 -12.52 0.95 0.51
CA ARG A 144 -13.09 0.66 -0.83
C ARG A 144 -12.53 -0.64 -1.41
N LYS A 145 -11.23 -0.92 -1.22
CA LYS A 145 -10.62 -2.19 -1.67
C LYS A 145 -11.13 -3.41 -0.92
N MET A 146 -11.37 -3.28 0.38
CA MET A 146 -11.89 -4.39 1.18
C MET A 146 -13.33 -4.73 0.81
N SER A 147 -14.13 -3.73 0.42
CA SER A 147 -15.51 -3.94 -0.02
C SER A 147 -15.62 -4.61 -1.39
N SER A 148 -14.73 -4.29 -2.34
CA SER A 148 -14.71 -4.91 -3.67
C SER A 148 -14.23 -6.37 -3.65
N SER A 149 -13.51 -6.78 -2.62
CA SER A 149 -13.04 -8.18 -2.43
C SER A 149 -14.10 -9.11 -1.83
N ILE A 150 -15.22 -8.58 -1.31
CA ILE A 150 -16.29 -9.37 -0.65
C ILE A 150 -17.50 -9.58 -1.60
N SER A 151 -17.57 -8.80 -2.68
CA SER A 151 -18.71 -8.84 -3.63
C SER A 151 -18.50 -9.71 -4.87
N GLU A 152 -17.40 -10.48 -4.95
CA GLU A 152 -17.12 -11.53 -5.94
C GLU A 152 -17.00 -12.91 -5.27
#